data_247ed0425576d313d49785113fedf098
#
_entry.id   247ed0425576d313d49785113fedf098
#
_cell.length_a   1.000
_cell.length_b   1.000
_cell.length_c   1.000
_cell.angle_alpha   90.00
_cell.angle_beta   90.00
_cell.angle_gamma   90.00
#
_symmetry.space_group_name_H-M   'P 1'
#
loop_
_entity.id
_entity.type
_entity.pdbx_description
1 polymer ?
#
loop_
_entity_poly.entity_id
_entity_poly.type
_entity_poly.pdbx_seq_one_letter_code
_entity_poly.pdbx_strand_id
1 'polypeptide(L)'
;MSDMKHDVDALETQDWLEALESVVREEGVERAQFLLEQVLDKARLDGVDMATGINTNYINTIPAAQEPAYPGDVTLERRIRSIIRWNAIMIVLRASKKDLDLGGHMASYQSAAAFYEVCFNHFFRAPNETDGGDLVYYQGHISPGIYSRAFVEGR
;
A
#
# COMPACT_ATOMS: atom_id res chain seq x y z
N MET A 1 17.06 -23.19 -11.23
CA MET A 1 17.62 -23.41 -12.59
C MET A 1 16.51 -23.01 -13.53
N SER A 2 16.65 -21.87 -14.16
CA SER A 2 15.67 -21.34 -15.12
C SER A 2 15.75 -22.19 -16.37
N ASP A 3 14.65 -22.86 -16.73
CA ASP A 3 14.48 -23.44 -18.07
C ASP A 3 14.63 -22.29 -19.08
N MET A 4 15.79 -22.21 -19.73
CA MET A 4 15.93 -21.39 -20.93
C MET A 4 15.01 -22.02 -21.97
N LYS A 5 13.83 -21.44 -22.18
CA LYS A 5 12.98 -21.79 -23.31
C LYS A 5 13.84 -21.66 -24.58
N HIS A 6 14.02 -22.75 -25.28
CA HIS A 6 14.74 -22.75 -26.55
C HIS A 6 13.93 -21.90 -27.54
N ASP A 7 14.52 -20.86 -28.09
CA ASP A 7 13.90 -20.04 -29.13
C ASP A 7 13.69 -20.90 -30.38
N VAL A 8 12.45 -21.05 -30.78
CA VAL A 8 12.04 -21.91 -31.89
C VAL A 8 12.32 -21.23 -33.24
N ASP A 9 12.26 -19.90 -33.28
CA ASP A 9 12.53 -19.09 -34.46
C ASP A 9 13.23 -17.78 -34.08
N ALA A 10 14.55 -17.81 -34.10
CA ALA A 10 15.38 -16.68 -33.72
C ALA A 10 15.28 -15.51 -34.72
N LEU A 11 14.92 -15.78 -35.97
CA LEU A 11 14.74 -14.72 -36.97
C LEU A 11 13.44 -13.96 -36.71
N GLU A 12 12.32 -14.66 -36.46
CA GLU A 12 11.07 -14.03 -36.09
C GLU A 12 11.22 -13.20 -34.80
N THR A 13 11.89 -13.76 -33.80
CA THR A 13 12.17 -13.03 -32.55
C THR A 13 12.96 -11.76 -32.81
N GLN A 14 13.98 -11.80 -33.65
CA GLN A 14 14.78 -10.64 -34.02
C GLN A 14 13.94 -9.58 -34.76
N ASP A 15 13.07 -9.98 -35.69
CA ASP A 15 12.20 -9.08 -36.44
C ASP A 15 11.27 -8.31 -35.50
N TRP A 16 10.70 -8.98 -34.47
CA TRP A 16 9.88 -8.35 -33.45
C TRP A 16 10.63 -7.31 -32.61
N LEU A 17 11.87 -7.64 -32.22
CA LEU A 17 12.71 -6.72 -31.43
C LEU A 17 13.14 -5.51 -32.26
N GLU A 18 13.50 -5.68 -33.52
CA GLU A 18 13.86 -4.61 -34.42
C GLU A 18 12.67 -3.71 -34.75
N ALA A 19 11.47 -4.27 -34.92
CA ALA A 19 10.25 -3.50 -35.09
C ALA A 19 9.98 -2.60 -33.87
N LEU A 20 10.12 -3.13 -32.65
CA LEU A 20 9.96 -2.34 -31.44
C LEU A 20 11.01 -1.24 -31.31
N GLU A 21 12.28 -1.55 -31.62
CA GLU A 21 13.36 -0.57 -31.62
C GLU A 21 13.11 0.57 -32.62
N SER A 22 12.61 0.23 -33.80
CA SER A 22 12.22 1.22 -34.81
C SER A 22 11.12 2.16 -34.31
N VAL A 23 10.09 1.63 -33.64
CA VAL A 23 9.02 2.45 -33.06
C VAL A 23 9.59 3.39 -31.98
N VAL A 24 10.46 2.88 -31.10
CA VAL A 24 11.08 3.71 -30.06
C VAL A 24 11.87 4.84 -30.67
N ARG A 25 12.63 4.56 -31.75
CA ARG A 25 13.48 5.55 -32.42
C ARG A 25 12.71 6.59 -33.21
N GLU A 26 11.66 6.18 -33.94
CA GLU A 26 10.95 7.08 -34.88
C GLU A 26 9.76 7.79 -34.20
N GLU A 27 9.03 7.12 -33.33
CA GLU A 27 7.79 7.62 -32.73
C GLU A 27 7.90 7.89 -31.21
N GLY A 28 8.99 7.46 -30.60
CA GLY A 28 9.28 7.69 -29.18
C GLY A 28 8.73 6.62 -28.22
N VAL A 29 9.15 6.75 -26.97
CA VAL A 29 8.90 5.75 -25.91
C VAL A 29 7.40 5.62 -25.58
N GLU A 30 6.65 6.71 -25.62
CA GLU A 30 5.21 6.69 -25.29
C GLU A 30 4.41 5.85 -26.30
N ARG A 31 4.74 5.95 -27.58
CA ARG A 31 4.12 5.14 -28.63
C ARG A 31 4.49 3.67 -28.50
N ALA A 32 5.74 3.37 -28.20
CA ALA A 32 6.20 2.00 -27.97
C ALA A 32 5.48 1.37 -26.77
N GLN A 33 5.32 2.12 -25.69
CA GLN A 33 4.59 1.66 -24.50
C GLN A 33 3.13 1.34 -24.84
N PHE A 34 2.45 2.24 -25.55
CA PHE A 34 1.06 2.01 -25.98
C PHE A 34 0.93 0.73 -26.83
N LEU A 35 1.83 0.54 -27.79
CA LEU A 35 1.80 -0.67 -28.63
C LEU A 35 2.05 -1.93 -27.84
N LEU A 36 3.00 -1.92 -26.90
CA LEU A 36 3.25 -3.07 -26.03
C LEU A 36 2.02 -3.41 -25.18
N GLU A 37 1.33 -2.43 -24.62
CA GLU A 37 0.09 -2.64 -23.88
C GLU A 37 -0.98 -3.31 -24.75
N GLN A 38 -1.16 -2.85 -26.01
CA GLN A 38 -2.11 -3.46 -26.94
C GLN A 38 -1.75 -4.89 -27.30
N VAL A 39 -0.46 -5.18 -27.53
CA VAL A 39 0.03 -6.53 -27.80
C VAL A 39 -0.20 -7.45 -26.60
N LEU A 40 0.08 -6.97 -25.40
CA LEU A 40 -0.13 -7.71 -24.16
C LEU A 40 -1.62 -8.02 -23.92
N ASP A 41 -2.49 -7.07 -24.15
CA ASP A 41 -3.94 -7.26 -24.02
C ASP A 41 -4.48 -8.25 -25.07
N LYS A 42 -3.99 -8.15 -26.31
CA LYS A 42 -4.33 -9.11 -27.35
C LYS A 42 -3.86 -10.53 -27.01
N ALA A 43 -2.63 -10.67 -26.52
CA ALA A 43 -2.08 -11.96 -26.09
C ALA A 43 -2.94 -12.60 -24.97
N ARG A 44 -3.40 -11.81 -23.99
CA ARG A 44 -4.32 -12.27 -22.93
C ARG A 44 -5.65 -12.76 -23.50
N LEU A 45 -6.24 -12.01 -24.44
CA LEU A 45 -7.50 -12.38 -25.09
C LEU A 45 -7.36 -13.68 -25.90
N ASP A 46 -6.20 -13.92 -26.49
CA ASP A 46 -5.91 -15.15 -27.27
C ASP A 46 -5.48 -16.32 -26.37
N GLY A 47 -5.50 -16.15 -25.04
CA GLY A 47 -5.21 -17.22 -24.07
C GLY A 47 -3.72 -17.52 -23.90
N VAL A 48 -2.83 -16.61 -24.29
CA VAL A 48 -1.40 -16.75 -24.02
C VAL A 48 -1.18 -16.56 -22.52
N ASP A 49 -0.76 -17.62 -21.84
CA ASP A 49 -0.38 -17.58 -20.44
C ASP A 49 0.97 -16.87 -20.31
N MET A 50 0.90 -15.59 -20.01
CA MET A 50 2.09 -14.82 -19.71
C MET A 50 2.35 -14.94 -18.22
N ALA A 51 3.42 -15.65 -17.87
CA ALA A 51 3.97 -15.59 -16.53
C ALA A 51 4.40 -14.14 -16.24
N THR A 52 3.44 -13.32 -15.80
CA THR A 52 3.76 -12.07 -15.13
C THR A 52 4.54 -12.48 -13.89
N GLY A 53 5.84 -12.26 -13.92
CA GLY A 53 6.71 -12.62 -12.79
C GLY A 53 6.09 -12.10 -11.51
N ILE A 54 6.09 -12.93 -10.47
CA ILE A 54 5.59 -12.61 -9.12
C ILE A 54 6.25 -11.34 -8.57
N ASN A 55 7.39 -10.96 -9.13
CA ASN A 55 8.10 -9.71 -8.84
C ASN A 55 7.99 -8.76 -10.03
N THR A 56 6.87 -8.06 -10.17
CA THR A 56 6.85 -6.81 -10.93
C THR A 56 7.70 -5.79 -10.16
N ASN A 57 8.61 -5.13 -10.86
CA ASN A 57 9.27 -3.97 -10.26
C ASN A 57 8.20 -3.03 -9.70
N TYR A 58 8.36 -2.61 -8.43
CA TYR A 58 7.50 -1.60 -7.84
C TYR A 58 7.69 -0.29 -8.61
N ILE A 59 6.73 0.00 -9.49
CA ILE A 59 6.69 1.26 -10.24
C ILE A 59 5.55 2.07 -9.66
N ASN A 60 5.84 3.25 -9.13
CA ASN A 60 4.81 4.17 -8.72
C ASN A 60 3.96 4.57 -9.94
N THR A 61 2.66 4.35 -9.86
CA THR A 61 1.69 4.74 -10.90
C THR A 61 1.68 6.27 -11.09
N ILE A 62 1.98 7.00 -10.01
CA ILE A 62 2.10 8.46 -10.01
C ILE A 62 3.57 8.80 -9.71
N PRO A 63 4.29 9.46 -10.61
CA PRO A 63 5.64 9.94 -10.34
C PRO A 63 5.67 10.86 -9.12
N ALA A 64 6.73 10.81 -8.33
CA ALA A 64 6.87 11.63 -7.11
C ALA A 64 6.69 13.14 -7.37
N ALA A 65 7.06 13.62 -8.57
CA ALA A 65 6.87 15.02 -8.97
C ALA A 65 5.40 15.42 -9.20
N GLN A 66 4.51 14.43 -9.38
CA GLN A 66 3.07 14.63 -9.58
C GLN A 66 2.26 14.25 -8.34
N GLU A 67 2.93 13.79 -7.28
CA GLU A 67 2.27 13.45 -6.03
C GLU A 67 1.62 14.71 -5.43
N PRO A 68 0.31 14.69 -5.11
CA PRO A 68 -0.34 15.81 -4.45
C PRO A 68 0.28 16.07 -3.09
N ALA A 69 0.31 17.33 -2.67
CA ALA A 69 0.79 17.69 -1.34
C ALA A 69 0.00 16.97 -0.25
N TYR A 70 0.72 16.50 0.77
CA TYR A 70 0.07 15.86 1.93
C TYR A 70 -0.93 16.83 2.57
N PRO A 71 -2.21 16.43 2.80
CA PRO A 71 -3.27 17.35 3.21
C PRO A 71 -3.21 17.78 4.68
N GLY A 72 -2.30 17.19 5.49
CA GLY A 72 -2.18 17.44 6.93
C GLY A 72 -0.85 18.04 7.34
N ASP A 73 -0.70 18.29 8.65
CA ASP A 73 0.57 18.65 9.26
C ASP A 73 1.33 17.39 9.70
N VAL A 74 2.27 16.96 8.87
CA VAL A 74 3.09 15.76 9.09
C VAL A 74 3.81 15.80 10.47
N THR A 75 4.25 16.99 10.91
CA THR A 75 4.97 17.14 12.18
C THR A 75 4.04 16.97 13.37
N LEU A 76 2.86 17.58 13.32
CA LEU A 76 1.85 17.45 14.35
C LEU A 76 1.32 16.01 14.44
N GLU A 77 1.00 15.41 13.30
CA GLU A 77 0.50 14.04 13.25
C GLU A 77 1.53 13.02 13.73
N ARG A 78 2.80 13.24 13.43
CA ARG A 78 3.91 12.43 13.98
C ARG A 78 3.95 12.51 15.52
N ARG A 79 3.75 13.70 16.09
CA ARG A 79 3.70 13.87 17.55
C ARG A 79 2.51 13.15 18.17
N ILE A 80 1.32 13.33 17.60
CA ILE A 80 0.09 12.67 18.06
C ILE A 80 0.27 11.14 18.02
N ARG A 81 0.73 10.61 16.91
CA ARG A 81 1.01 9.18 16.74
C ARG A 81 2.01 8.66 17.78
N SER A 82 3.06 9.43 18.06
CA SER A 82 4.05 9.04 19.05
C SER A 82 3.46 8.99 20.46
N ILE A 83 2.60 9.93 20.82
CA ILE A 83 1.89 9.96 22.12
C ILE A 83 0.94 8.75 22.23
N ILE A 84 0.16 8.47 21.20
CA ILE A 84 -0.76 7.34 21.19
C ILE A 84 0.00 6.01 21.30
N ARG A 85 1.10 5.85 20.56
CA ARG A 85 1.96 4.66 20.63
C ARG A 85 2.54 4.47 22.02
N TRP A 86 3.02 5.53 22.64
CA TRP A 86 3.54 5.49 24.00
C TRP A 86 2.48 5.07 25.01
N ASN A 87 1.30 5.68 24.96
CA ASN A 87 0.21 5.35 25.86
C ASN A 87 -0.26 3.90 25.66
N ALA A 88 -0.31 3.40 24.42
CA ALA A 88 -0.65 2.00 24.13
C ALA A 88 0.35 1.03 24.80
N ILE A 89 1.65 1.31 24.71
CA ILE A 89 2.68 0.54 25.42
C ILE A 89 2.45 0.59 26.94
N MET A 90 2.17 1.76 27.47
CA MET A 90 1.96 1.92 28.92
C MET A 90 0.70 1.21 29.43
N ILE A 91 -0.37 1.14 28.62
CA ILE A 91 -1.56 0.34 28.94
C ILE A 91 -1.16 -1.12 29.14
N VAL A 92 -0.46 -1.71 28.16
CA VAL A 92 -0.04 -3.11 28.20
C VAL A 92 0.91 -3.38 29.36
N LEU A 93 1.93 -2.54 29.55
CA LEU A 93 2.90 -2.71 30.64
C LEU A 93 2.25 -2.59 32.03
N ARG A 94 1.28 -1.69 32.21
CA ARG A 94 0.55 -1.58 33.47
C ARG A 94 -0.35 -2.77 33.74
N ALA A 95 -1.01 -3.30 32.69
CA ALA A 95 -1.80 -4.51 32.81
C ALA A 95 -0.94 -5.71 33.23
N SER A 96 0.16 -5.96 32.54
CA SER A 96 1.09 -7.06 32.84
C SER A 96 1.73 -6.98 34.22
N LYS A 97 1.86 -5.77 34.80
CA LYS A 97 2.34 -5.61 36.18
C LYS A 97 1.31 -5.99 37.24
N LYS A 98 0.02 -5.90 36.92
CA LYS A 98 -1.06 -6.28 37.85
C LYS A 98 -1.32 -7.77 37.82
N ASP A 99 -1.29 -8.36 36.64
CA ASP A 99 -1.53 -9.77 36.42
C ASP A 99 -0.74 -10.20 35.18
N LEU A 100 0.03 -11.28 35.28
CA LEU A 100 0.85 -11.81 34.20
C LEU A 100 -0.01 -12.34 33.02
N ASP A 101 -1.25 -12.73 33.31
CA ASP A 101 -2.20 -13.18 32.28
C ASP A 101 -2.90 -12.02 31.58
N LEU A 102 -2.81 -10.80 32.14
CA LEU A 102 -3.30 -9.59 31.49
C LEU A 102 -2.18 -8.97 30.64
N GLY A 103 -2.41 -8.94 29.37
CA GLY A 103 -1.45 -8.38 28.42
C GLY A 103 -2.15 -7.70 27.25
N GLY A 104 -1.39 -7.49 26.20
CA GLY A 104 -1.89 -6.98 24.94
C GLY A 104 -0.81 -7.14 23.88
N HIS A 105 -1.23 -7.15 22.63
CA HIS A 105 -0.34 -7.37 21.49
C HIS A 105 0.23 -6.05 20.99
N MET A 106 1.32 -5.58 21.62
CA MET A 106 1.99 -4.35 21.23
C MET A 106 2.48 -4.38 19.79
N ALA A 107 3.04 -5.50 19.34
CA ALA A 107 3.57 -5.64 17.98
C ALA A 107 2.48 -5.46 16.92
N SER A 108 1.30 -6.06 17.13
CA SER A 108 0.16 -5.94 16.21
C SER A 108 -0.29 -4.48 16.06
N TYR A 109 -0.42 -3.76 17.18
CA TYR A 109 -0.77 -2.35 17.11
C TYR A 109 0.36 -1.52 16.50
N GLN A 110 1.61 -1.73 16.87
CA GLN A 110 2.73 -0.93 16.37
C GLN A 110 2.89 -1.03 14.85
N SER A 111 2.65 -2.20 14.26
CA SER A 111 2.67 -2.37 12.80
C SER A 111 1.49 -1.71 12.10
N ALA A 112 0.32 -1.65 12.74
CA ALA A 112 -0.89 -1.03 12.19
C ALA A 112 -1.05 0.46 12.53
N ALA A 113 -0.22 1.02 13.41
CA ALA A 113 -0.40 2.35 13.97
C ALA A 113 -0.47 3.45 12.92
N ALA A 114 0.42 3.44 11.92
CA ALA A 114 0.42 4.46 10.87
C ALA A 114 -0.85 4.40 10.00
N PHE A 115 -1.33 3.20 9.70
CA PHE A 115 -2.57 3.00 8.95
C PHE A 115 -3.77 3.63 9.69
N TYR A 116 -3.95 3.29 10.97
CA TYR A 116 -5.06 3.83 11.75
C TYR A 116 -4.96 5.34 11.96
N GLU A 117 -3.76 5.87 12.18
CA GLU A 117 -3.57 7.32 12.31
C GLU A 117 -3.99 8.06 11.05
N VAL A 118 -3.56 7.60 9.88
CA VAL A 118 -3.96 8.21 8.61
C VAL A 118 -5.47 8.10 8.39
N CYS A 119 -6.05 6.93 8.68
CA CYS A 119 -7.50 6.74 8.55
C CYS A 119 -8.30 7.67 9.47
N PHE A 120 -7.91 7.79 10.74
CA PHE A 120 -8.59 8.68 11.69
C PHE A 120 -8.41 10.15 11.36
N ASN A 121 -7.26 10.54 10.83
CA ASN A 121 -6.98 11.95 10.56
C ASN A 121 -7.57 12.43 9.23
N HIS A 122 -7.74 11.54 8.22
CA HIS A 122 -8.05 11.97 6.86
C HIS A 122 -9.23 11.25 6.20
N PHE A 123 -9.64 10.09 6.69
CA PHE A 123 -10.63 9.26 6.00
C PHE A 123 -11.88 9.01 6.81
N PHE A 124 -11.77 8.65 8.10
CA PHE A 124 -12.93 8.34 8.91
C PHE A 124 -13.71 9.59 9.26
N ARG A 125 -15.02 9.50 9.10
CA ARG A 125 -15.95 10.60 9.34
C ARG A 125 -16.69 10.40 10.65
N ALA A 126 -16.71 11.43 11.48
CA ALA A 126 -17.54 11.45 12.67
C ALA A 126 -19.04 11.61 12.28
N PRO A 127 -19.97 11.15 13.13
CA PRO A 127 -21.38 11.40 12.90
C PRO A 127 -21.68 12.90 12.89
N ASN A 128 -22.63 13.29 12.04
CA ASN A 128 -23.15 14.65 11.93
C ASN A 128 -24.70 14.62 11.92
N GLU A 129 -25.35 15.76 11.74
CA GLU A 129 -26.81 15.85 11.78
C GLU A 129 -27.53 15.04 10.68
N THR A 130 -26.86 14.75 9.58
CA THR A 130 -27.44 14.06 8.40
C THR A 130 -26.89 12.68 8.16
N ASP A 131 -25.75 12.34 8.77
CA ASP A 131 -25.03 11.09 8.54
C ASP A 131 -24.56 10.49 9.88
N GLY A 132 -24.80 9.20 10.08
CA GLY A 132 -24.40 8.46 11.28
C GLY A 132 -22.87 8.29 11.44
N GLY A 133 -22.08 8.73 10.46
CA GLY A 133 -20.62 8.59 10.46
C GLY A 133 -20.15 7.16 10.14
N ASP A 134 -18.84 7.01 10.10
CA ASP A 134 -18.23 5.72 9.80
C ASP A 134 -18.20 4.80 11.01
N LEU A 135 -18.54 3.54 10.78
CA LEU A 135 -18.42 2.48 11.78
C LEU A 135 -17.15 1.68 11.55
N VAL A 136 -16.23 1.78 12.50
CA VAL A 136 -14.91 1.14 12.40
C VAL A 136 -14.87 -0.15 13.20
N TYR A 137 -14.68 -1.28 12.51
CA TYR A 137 -14.39 -2.57 13.12
C TYR A 137 -12.88 -2.82 13.10
N TYR A 138 -12.31 -3.04 14.27
CA TYR A 138 -10.88 -3.33 14.38
C TYR A 138 -10.63 -4.62 15.15
N GLN A 139 -9.48 -5.23 14.87
CA GLN A 139 -9.08 -6.45 15.51
C GLN A 139 -8.79 -6.22 17.00
N GLY A 140 -9.26 -7.11 17.87
CA GLY A 140 -9.02 -7.00 19.31
C GLY A 140 -7.55 -6.85 19.71
N HIS A 141 -6.63 -7.44 18.94
CA HIS A 141 -5.19 -7.37 19.17
C HIS A 141 -4.61 -5.94 19.06
N ILE A 142 -5.29 -5.03 18.38
CA ILE A 142 -4.86 -3.62 18.26
C ILE A 142 -5.57 -2.70 19.25
N SER A 143 -6.46 -3.22 20.07
CA SER A 143 -7.27 -2.45 21.04
C SER A 143 -6.45 -1.52 21.96
N PRO A 144 -5.22 -1.85 22.41
CA PRO A 144 -4.44 -0.91 23.22
C PRO A 144 -4.24 0.45 22.53
N GLY A 145 -4.04 0.46 21.21
CA GLY A 145 -3.91 1.69 20.45
C GLY A 145 -5.22 2.48 20.33
N ILE A 146 -6.33 1.79 20.17
CA ILE A 146 -7.64 2.42 20.07
C ILE A 146 -8.04 3.03 21.42
N TYR A 147 -7.85 2.32 22.52
CA TYR A 147 -8.07 2.87 23.87
C TYR A 147 -7.15 4.07 24.16
N SER A 148 -5.88 3.98 23.74
CA SER A 148 -4.94 5.08 23.87
C SER A 148 -5.42 6.33 23.11
N ARG A 149 -5.90 6.16 21.89
CA ARG A 149 -6.44 7.25 21.09
C ARG A 149 -7.70 7.84 21.74
N ALA A 150 -8.65 7.02 22.14
CA ALA A 150 -9.85 7.48 22.84
C ALA A 150 -9.49 8.30 24.10
N PHE A 151 -8.53 7.85 24.87
CA PHE A 151 -8.04 8.60 26.04
C PHE A 151 -7.44 9.96 25.67
N VAL A 152 -6.61 10.02 24.64
CA VAL A 152 -6.00 11.30 24.18
C VAL A 152 -7.06 12.27 23.65
N GLU A 153 -8.12 11.74 23.03
CA GLU A 153 -9.26 12.53 22.53
C GLU A 153 -10.28 12.90 23.61
N GLY A 154 -10.13 12.43 24.83
CA GLY A 154 -11.04 12.71 25.95
C GLY A 154 -12.36 11.93 25.88
N ARG A 155 -12.36 10.78 25.26
CA ARG A 155 -13.50 9.87 25.14
C ARG A 155 -13.44 8.72 26.12
#